data_850d3825d5e9b0a5653706d5b41f19e6
#
_entry.id   850d3825d5e9b0a5653706d5b41f19e6
#
_cell.length_a   1.000
_cell.length_b   1.000
_cell.length_c   1.000
_cell.angle_alpha   90.00
_cell.angle_beta   90.00
_cell.angle_gamma   90.00
#
_symmetry.space_group_name_H-M   'P 1'
#
loop_
_entity.id
_entity.type
_entity.pdbx_description
1 polymer ?
#
loop_
_entity_poly.entity_id
_entity_poly.type
_entity_poly.pdbx_seq_one_letter_code
_entity_poly.pdbx_strand_id
1 'polypeptide(L)'
;MNDLFPAHWACAPLKYFLSENMTYGANESAESDNRDYPRYIRITDITDDGELRDESFKSLSPEKAKDYMLNPGDILFARSGATVGKTYLYRGGFDACYAGYLIRARCGEKLLPEFLFLYTQTSMYEAWKNSVYIQATIPNIGADKYSELRVLVPPIEEQREIIEAANKKCESINNLQRELKAQIEDLYKYREAIISEAVTGQIDCRE
;
A
#
# COMPACT_ATOMS: atom_id res chain seq x y z
N MET A 1 -28.35 11.10 1.46
CA MET A 1 -26.98 10.50 1.48
C MET A 1 -26.84 9.39 2.54
N ASN A 2 -27.94 8.96 3.16
CA ASN A 2 -27.93 8.09 4.35
C ASN A 2 -28.24 6.61 4.12
N ASP A 3 -28.42 6.16 2.87
CA ASP A 3 -28.87 4.78 2.61
C ASP A 3 -27.73 3.82 2.17
N LEU A 4 -26.50 4.32 2.03
CA LEU A 4 -25.35 3.53 1.56
C LEU A 4 -24.51 2.91 2.69
N PHE A 5 -24.63 3.41 3.92
CA PHE A 5 -23.83 2.97 5.06
C PHE A 5 -24.69 2.82 6.32
N PRO A 6 -24.37 1.87 7.22
CA PRO A 6 -25.07 1.70 8.48
C PRO A 6 -25.04 2.99 9.30
N ALA A 7 -26.20 3.39 9.83
CA ALA A 7 -26.34 4.67 10.55
C ALA A 7 -25.52 4.75 11.84
N HIS A 8 -25.08 3.62 12.38
CA HIS A 8 -24.25 3.55 13.59
C HIS A 8 -22.74 3.73 13.33
N TRP A 9 -22.31 3.76 12.06
CA TRP A 9 -20.92 4.01 11.73
C TRP A 9 -20.55 5.49 11.94
N ALA A 10 -19.42 5.75 12.59
CA ALA A 10 -18.92 7.12 12.71
C ALA A 10 -18.38 7.60 11.36
N CYS A 11 -18.71 8.85 11.00
CA CYS A 11 -18.18 9.51 9.81
C CYS A 11 -17.51 10.83 10.21
N ALA A 12 -16.19 10.86 10.28
CA ALA A 12 -15.43 12.05 10.69
C ALA A 12 -14.07 12.13 10.00
N PRO A 13 -13.40 13.31 10.03
CA PRO A 13 -12.01 13.45 9.59
C PRO A 13 -11.08 12.46 10.29
N LEU A 14 -10.13 11.89 9.52
CA LEU A 14 -9.18 10.87 9.99
C LEU A 14 -8.44 11.29 11.24
N LYS A 15 -8.08 12.58 11.37
CA LYS A 15 -7.38 13.13 12.55
C LYS A 15 -8.03 12.78 13.88
N TYR A 16 -9.35 12.58 13.94
CA TYR A 16 -10.05 12.25 15.20
C TYR A 16 -9.92 10.78 15.60
N PHE A 17 -9.36 9.96 14.73
CA PHE A 17 -9.12 8.54 14.93
C PHE A 17 -7.62 8.19 15.05
N LEU A 18 -6.75 9.20 14.96
CA LEU A 18 -5.31 9.03 15.13
C LEU A 18 -4.92 9.28 16.58
N SER A 19 -3.87 8.59 17.05
CA SER A 19 -3.28 8.80 18.40
C SER A 19 -2.38 10.02 18.47
N GLU A 20 -1.86 10.47 17.32
CA GLU A 20 -0.99 11.64 17.18
C GLU A 20 -1.16 12.28 15.79
N ASN A 21 -0.63 13.48 15.63
CA ASN A 21 -0.64 14.15 14.33
C ASN A 21 0.17 13.37 13.30
N MET A 22 -0.25 13.44 12.05
CA MET A 22 0.50 12.88 10.94
C MET A 22 1.84 13.58 10.76
N THR A 23 2.90 12.80 10.52
CA THR A 23 4.28 13.31 10.45
C THR A 23 4.95 12.94 9.14
N TYR A 24 5.86 13.81 8.66
CA TYR A 24 6.69 13.55 7.50
C TYR A 24 7.94 12.76 7.89
N GLY A 25 8.46 11.95 6.97
CA GLY A 25 9.67 11.17 7.17
C GLY A 25 10.95 11.98 6.98
N ALA A 26 12.07 11.25 7.04
CA ALA A 26 13.41 11.80 6.91
C ALA A 26 13.66 12.38 5.51
N ASN A 27 14.32 13.53 5.46
CA ASN A 27 14.76 14.14 4.20
C ASN A 27 16.25 13.83 3.97
N GLU A 28 16.58 12.53 3.89
CA GLU A 28 17.93 11.99 3.77
C GLU A 28 18.15 11.28 2.44
N SER A 29 19.41 11.22 1.99
CA SER A 29 19.79 10.46 0.80
C SER A 29 19.73 8.96 1.05
N ALA A 30 19.17 8.21 0.11
CA ALA A 30 19.03 6.74 0.16
C ALA A 30 20.26 6.04 -0.43
N GLU A 31 21.43 6.18 0.19
CA GLU A 31 22.72 5.73 -0.36
C GLU A 31 23.16 4.37 0.20
N SER A 32 22.71 3.99 1.40
CA SER A 32 23.15 2.77 2.08
C SER A 32 22.32 1.55 1.67
N ASP A 33 22.99 0.42 1.45
CA ASP A 33 22.41 -0.90 1.23
C ASP A 33 22.70 -1.86 2.40
N ASN A 34 23.19 -1.33 3.54
CA ASN A 34 23.51 -2.15 4.71
C ASN A 34 22.23 -2.70 5.33
N ARG A 35 22.09 -4.04 5.32
CA ARG A 35 20.89 -4.74 5.83
C ARG A 35 20.83 -4.81 7.35
N ASP A 36 21.89 -4.45 8.07
CA ASP A 36 21.88 -4.34 9.54
C ASP A 36 21.31 -3.01 10.03
N TYR A 37 21.08 -2.07 9.10
CA TYR A 37 20.47 -0.78 9.40
C TYR A 37 18.97 -0.80 9.15
N PRO A 38 18.20 0.08 9.80
CA PRO A 38 16.77 0.23 9.54
C PRO A 38 16.50 0.46 8.04
N ARG A 39 15.55 -0.30 7.49
CA ARG A 39 15.10 -0.13 6.10
C ARG A 39 14.53 1.25 5.90
N TYR A 40 15.03 1.99 4.92
CA TYR A 40 14.58 3.33 4.58
C TYR A 40 13.51 3.24 3.48
N ILE A 41 12.23 3.28 3.89
CA ILE A 41 11.10 3.11 2.98
C ILE A 41 10.83 4.42 2.24
N ARG A 42 10.77 4.33 0.90
CA ARG A 42 10.50 5.46 0.00
C ARG A 42 9.22 5.21 -0.78
N ILE A 43 8.68 6.26 -1.41
CA ILE A 43 7.48 6.16 -2.27
C ILE A 43 7.66 5.16 -3.43
N THR A 44 8.89 5.00 -3.95
CA THR A 44 9.24 4.08 -5.04
C THR A 44 9.27 2.61 -4.61
N ASP A 45 9.37 2.36 -3.32
CA ASP A 45 9.48 1.02 -2.78
C ASP A 45 8.11 0.37 -2.58
N ILE A 46 7.04 1.18 -2.57
CA ILE A 46 5.66 0.73 -2.36
C ILE A 46 5.02 0.34 -3.69
N THR A 47 4.52 -0.90 -3.77
CA THR A 47 3.77 -1.41 -4.92
C THR A 47 2.34 -0.85 -4.95
N ASP A 48 1.59 -1.13 -6.02
CA ASP A 48 0.17 -0.73 -6.11
C ASP A 48 -0.70 -1.48 -5.09
N ASP A 49 -0.29 -2.70 -4.71
CA ASP A 49 -0.98 -3.53 -3.73
C ASP A 49 -0.60 -3.19 -2.26
N GLY A 50 0.25 -2.16 -2.05
CA GLY A 50 0.69 -1.74 -0.72
C GLY A 50 1.72 -2.68 -0.07
N GLU A 51 2.50 -3.37 -0.87
CA GLU A 51 3.64 -4.20 -0.44
C GLU A 51 4.97 -3.49 -0.73
N LEU A 52 6.07 -4.00 -0.18
CA LEU A 52 7.41 -3.46 -0.43
C LEU A 52 8.17 -4.28 -1.47
N ARG A 53 8.87 -3.59 -2.37
CA ARG A 53 9.81 -4.18 -3.33
C ARG A 53 11.13 -4.48 -2.62
N ASP A 54 11.59 -5.72 -2.67
CA ASP A 54 12.87 -6.10 -2.07
C ASP A 54 14.07 -5.66 -2.90
N GLU A 55 13.92 -5.61 -4.22
CA GLU A 55 14.95 -5.18 -5.16
C GLU A 55 15.35 -3.71 -5.00
N SER A 56 14.49 -2.89 -4.41
CA SER A 56 14.73 -1.47 -4.17
C SER A 56 15.19 -1.16 -2.75
N PHE A 57 15.63 -2.17 -2.00
CA PHE A 57 16.08 -2.01 -0.61
C PHE A 57 17.09 -0.88 -0.45
N LYS A 58 16.84 0.00 0.49
CA LYS A 58 17.76 1.01 1.01
C LYS A 58 17.65 1.07 2.52
N SER A 59 18.68 1.55 3.17
CA SER A 59 18.74 1.71 4.62
C SER A 59 19.24 3.08 5.03
N LEU A 60 19.02 3.44 6.27
CA LEU A 60 19.50 4.67 6.88
C LEU A 60 20.25 4.31 8.17
N SER A 61 21.36 5.02 8.45
CA SER A 61 22.10 4.76 9.69
C SER A 61 21.20 4.97 10.92
N PRO A 62 21.39 4.19 11.99
CA PRO A 62 20.56 4.28 13.19
C PRO A 62 20.45 5.71 13.77
N GLU A 63 21.53 6.49 13.67
CA GLU A 63 21.57 7.88 14.14
C GLU A 63 20.59 8.78 13.39
N LYS A 64 20.51 8.61 12.04
CA LYS A 64 19.61 9.38 11.18
C LYS A 64 18.18 8.84 11.19
N ALA A 65 18.02 7.54 11.42
CA ALA A 65 16.74 6.86 11.43
C ALA A 65 15.93 7.08 12.71
N LYS A 66 16.57 7.35 13.86
CA LYS A 66 15.96 7.30 15.21
C LYS A 66 14.67 8.08 15.38
N ASP A 67 14.55 9.25 14.74
CA ASP A 67 13.38 10.13 14.87
C ASP A 67 12.25 9.73 13.87
N TYR A 68 12.51 8.79 12.99
CA TYR A 68 11.62 8.36 11.90
C TYR A 68 11.31 6.87 11.95
N MET A 69 11.59 6.22 13.07
CA MET A 69 11.31 4.78 13.23
C MET A 69 9.82 4.51 13.20
N LEU A 70 9.47 3.41 12.54
CA LEU A 70 8.10 2.92 12.45
C LEU A 70 7.80 1.92 13.57
N ASN A 71 6.56 1.99 14.07
CA ASN A 71 6.00 0.98 14.94
C ASN A 71 5.00 0.11 14.18
N PRO A 72 4.88 -1.18 14.50
CA PRO A 72 3.83 -2.02 13.92
C PRO A 72 2.45 -1.35 14.03
N GLY A 73 1.72 -1.29 12.92
CA GLY A 73 0.46 -0.57 12.81
C GLY A 73 0.58 0.85 12.23
N ASP A 74 1.77 1.39 12.03
CA ASP A 74 1.94 2.67 11.33
C ASP A 74 1.56 2.51 9.85
N ILE A 75 0.81 3.50 9.33
CA ILE A 75 0.43 3.56 7.92
C ILE A 75 1.16 4.72 7.25
N LEU A 76 1.82 4.42 6.15
CA LEU A 76 2.49 5.42 5.32
C LEU A 76 1.62 5.80 4.13
N PHE A 77 1.51 7.08 3.86
CA PHE A 77 0.81 7.68 2.73
C PHE A 77 1.80 8.37 1.81
N ALA A 78 1.82 8.03 0.54
CA ALA A 78 2.64 8.72 -0.46
C ALA A 78 2.03 10.09 -0.79
N ARG A 79 2.85 11.16 -0.61
CA ARG A 79 2.36 12.54 -0.76
C ARG A 79 2.46 13.12 -2.16
N SER A 80 3.31 12.60 -3.03
CA SER A 80 3.64 13.26 -4.30
C SER A 80 3.97 12.30 -5.43
N GLY A 81 4.00 12.84 -6.67
CA GLY A 81 4.38 12.14 -7.88
C GLY A 81 3.34 11.14 -8.38
N ALA A 82 3.75 10.24 -9.27
CA ALA A 82 2.88 9.21 -9.86
C ALA A 82 2.35 8.20 -8.81
N THR A 83 2.96 8.17 -7.62
CA THR A 83 2.59 7.26 -6.53
C THR A 83 1.70 7.93 -5.47
N VAL A 84 1.27 9.19 -5.68
CA VAL A 84 0.43 9.90 -4.72
C VAL A 84 -0.81 9.09 -4.34
N GLY A 85 -1.07 9.02 -3.05
CA GLY A 85 -2.18 8.25 -2.50
C GLY A 85 -1.91 6.76 -2.30
N LYS A 86 -0.79 6.20 -2.76
CA LYS A 86 -0.42 4.83 -2.36
C LYS A 86 -0.19 4.77 -0.85
N THR A 87 -0.53 3.66 -0.27
CA THR A 87 -0.39 3.42 1.16
C THR A 87 0.39 2.15 1.44
N TYR A 88 1.03 2.10 2.60
CA TYR A 88 1.72 0.93 3.09
C TYR A 88 1.44 0.77 4.59
N LEU A 89 1.03 -0.41 5.02
CA LEU A 89 0.86 -0.77 6.42
C LEU A 89 2.12 -1.48 6.93
N TYR A 90 2.83 -0.86 7.84
CA TYR A 90 3.99 -1.48 8.48
C TYR A 90 3.53 -2.49 9.55
N ARG A 91 3.79 -3.78 9.29
CA ARG A 91 3.38 -4.89 10.18
C ARG A 91 4.47 -5.34 11.15
N GLY A 92 5.65 -4.69 11.12
CA GLY A 92 6.82 -5.14 11.88
C GLY A 92 7.62 -6.22 11.16
N GLY A 93 8.45 -6.95 11.92
CA GLY A 93 9.29 -8.03 11.40
C GLY A 93 10.71 -7.60 11.01
N PHE A 94 10.96 -6.31 10.86
CA PHE A 94 12.28 -5.70 10.63
C PHE A 94 12.25 -4.23 11.08
N ASP A 95 13.41 -3.66 11.38
CA ASP A 95 13.51 -2.25 11.71
C ASP A 95 13.34 -1.39 10.44
N ALA A 96 12.49 -0.37 10.51
CA ALA A 96 12.22 0.50 9.37
C ALA A 96 12.04 1.96 9.80
N CYS A 97 12.43 2.84 8.90
CA CYS A 97 12.16 4.28 8.92
C CYS A 97 11.63 4.71 7.54
N TYR A 98 11.13 5.93 7.43
CA TYR A 98 10.45 6.38 6.21
C TYR A 98 10.95 7.73 5.71
N ALA A 99 10.86 7.92 4.39
CA ALA A 99 11.37 9.10 3.68
C ALA A 99 10.39 10.26 3.69
N GLY A 100 10.88 11.48 3.48
CA GLY A 100 10.12 12.73 3.55
C GLY A 100 8.99 12.90 2.52
N TYR A 101 8.94 12.04 1.50
CA TYR A 101 7.79 11.95 0.59
C TYR A 101 6.69 11.00 1.06
N LEU A 102 6.85 10.42 2.24
CA LEU A 102 5.84 9.65 2.94
C LEU A 102 5.35 10.40 4.18
N ILE A 103 4.10 10.19 4.51
CA ILE A 103 3.43 10.75 5.69
C ILE A 103 2.97 9.58 6.53
N ARG A 104 3.36 9.53 7.80
CA ARG A 104 2.95 8.50 8.74
C ARG A 104 1.65 8.90 9.44
N ALA A 105 0.71 7.96 9.49
CA ALA A 105 -0.46 7.99 10.36
C ALA A 105 -0.36 6.84 11.38
N ARG A 106 -0.65 7.13 12.63
CA ARG A 106 -0.74 6.16 13.73
C ARG A 106 -2.15 6.16 14.28
N CYS A 107 -2.82 5.01 14.15
CA CYS A 107 -4.20 4.86 14.59
C CYS A 107 -4.31 4.94 16.12
N GLY A 108 -5.41 5.53 16.58
CA GLY A 108 -5.82 5.50 17.97
C GLY A 108 -6.74 4.31 18.29
N GLU A 109 -7.24 4.23 19.50
CA GLU A 109 -7.99 3.07 20.00
C GLU A 109 -9.30 2.75 19.25
N LYS A 110 -9.86 3.72 18.52
CA LYS A 110 -11.14 3.57 17.80
C LYS A 110 -11.00 3.10 16.37
N LEU A 111 -9.77 2.99 15.85
CA LEU A 111 -9.50 2.66 14.46
C LEU A 111 -8.38 1.65 14.36
N LEU A 112 -8.66 0.45 13.85
CA LEU A 112 -7.65 -0.55 13.58
C LEU A 112 -6.81 -0.16 12.35
N PRO A 113 -5.48 -0.30 12.41
CA PRO A 113 -4.60 0.02 11.28
C PRO A 113 -4.95 -0.77 10.02
N GLU A 114 -5.27 -2.06 10.16
CA GLU A 114 -5.66 -2.93 9.06
C GLU A 114 -6.96 -2.46 8.41
N PHE A 115 -7.92 -1.95 9.21
CA PHE A 115 -9.16 -1.40 8.68
C PHE A 115 -8.89 -0.11 7.88
N LEU A 116 -8.08 0.80 8.41
CA LEU A 116 -7.69 2.01 7.68
C LEU A 116 -6.95 1.66 6.39
N PHE A 117 -6.04 0.69 6.42
CA PHE A 117 -5.33 0.22 5.24
C PHE A 117 -6.31 -0.33 4.18
N LEU A 118 -7.27 -1.19 4.57
CA LEU A 118 -8.32 -1.66 3.67
C LEU A 118 -9.18 -0.51 3.12
N TYR A 119 -9.51 0.49 3.95
CA TYR A 119 -10.24 1.67 3.50
C TYR A 119 -9.50 2.40 2.37
N THR A 120 -8.18 2.49 2.46
CA THR A 120 -7.36 3.13 1.41
C THR A 120 -7.29 2.34 0.09
N GLN A 121 -7.81 1.11 0.05
CA GLN A 121 -7.92 0.31 -1.18
C GLN A 121 -9.32 0.43 -1.83
N THR A 122 -10.21 1.26 -1.27
CA THR A 122 -11.58 1.41 -1.77
C THR A 122 -11.71 2.47 -2.86
N SER A 123 -12.75 2.32 -3.69
CA SER A 123 -13.12 3.34 -4.67
C SER A 123 -13.50 4.68 -4.04
N MET A 124 -13.93 4.70 -2.77
CA MET A 124 -14.20 5.94 -2.02
C MET A 124 -12.94 6.73 -1.76
N TYR A 125 -11.87 6.05 -1.33
CA TYR A 125 -10.57 6.69 -1.14
C TYR A 125 -10.02 7.20 -2.47
N GLU A 126 -10.11 6.39 -3.54
CA GLU A 126 -9.71 6.80 -4.88
C GLU A 126 -10.49 8.04 -5.37
N ALA A 127 -11.81 8.09 -5.17
CA ALA A 127 -12.63 9.23 -5.53
C ALA A 127 -12.22 10.50 -4.75
N TRP A 128 -11.98 10.36 -3.43
CA TRP A 128 -11.47 11.46 -2.60
C TRP A 128 -10.11 11.93 -3.10
N LYS A 129 -9.17 11.02 -3.29
CA LYS A 129 -7.82 11.31 -3.80
C LYS A 129 -7.88 12.10 -5.11
N ASN A 130 -8.69 11.64 -6.06
CA ASN A 130 -8.87 12.31 -7.34
C ASN A 130 -9.49 13.71 -7.18
N SER A 131 -10.42 13.91 -6.25
CA SER A 131 -11.01 15.22 -5.98
C SER A 131 -9.99 16.23 -5.43
N VAL A 132 -9.07 15.78 -4.59
CA VAL A 132 -7.98 16.62 -4.06
C VAL A 132 -6.92 16.88 -5.14
N TYR A 133 -6.68 15.88 -5.99
CA TYR A 133 -5.69 15.93 -7.07
C TYR A 133 -6.04 16.96 -8.16
N ILE A 134 -7.30 17.04 -8.59
CA ILE A 134 -7.78 17.97 -9.62
C ILE A 134 -7.60 19.43 -9.20
N GLN A 135 -7.59 19.73 -7.91
CA GLN A 135 -7.46 21.07 -7.35
C GLN A 135 -6.00 21.57 -7.26
N ALA A 136 -5.01 20.70 -7.54
CA ALA A 136 -3.60 21.02 -7.34
C ALA A 136 -2.86 21.17 -8.70
N THR A 137 -2.08 22.24 -8.85
CA THR A 137 -1.22 22.46 -10.02
C THR A 137 -0.09 21.41 -10.12
N ILE A 138 0.33 20.87 -8.99
CA ILE A 138 1.29 19.76 -8.88
C ILE A 138 0.67 18.71 -7.96
N PRO A 139 0.61 17.44 -8.38
CA PRO A 139 0.08 16.35 -7.57
C PRO A 139 0.80 16.22 -6.23
N ASN A 140 0.20 16.74 -5.17
CA ASN A 140 0.76 16.69 -3.82
C ASN A 140 -0.37 16.73 -2.79
N ILE A 141 -0.45 15.69 -1.96
CA ILE A 141 -1.39 15.60 -0.85
C ILE A 141 -0.58 15.68 0.45
N GLY A 142 -0.70 16.79 1.16
CA GLY A 142 -0.02 17.01 2.43
C GLY A 142 -0.70 16.33 3.61
N ALA A 143 -0.02 16.32 4.75
CA ALA A 143 -0.54 15.75 6.00
C ALA A 143 -1.86 16.43 6.44
N ASP A 144 -1.99 17.72 6.20
CA ASP A 144 -3.21 18.50 6.45
C ASP A 144 -4.42 17.95 5.67
N LYS A 145 -4.21 17.62 4.39
CA LYS A 145 -5.28 17.05 3.53
C LYS A 145 -5.64 15.62 3.93
N TYR A 146 -4.62 14.77 4.18
CA TYR A 146 -4.88 13.42 4.66
C TYR A 146 -5.57 13.41 6.03
N SER A 147 -5.23 14.31 6.92
CA SER A 147 -5.86 14.44 8.24
C SER A 147 -7.36 14.81 8.15
N GLU A 148 -7.76 15.53 7.10
CA GLU A 148 -9.16 15.89 6.82
C GLU A 148 -9.92 14.85 5.96
N LEU A 149 -9.28 13.78 5.53
CA LEU A 149 -9.96 12.66 4.87
C LEU A 149 -11.10 12.15 5.76
N ARG A 150 -12.33 12.24 5.26
CA ARG A 150 -13.47 11.68 5.98
C ARG A 150 -13.50 10.17 5.84
N VAL A 151 -13.40 9.48 6.96
CA VAL A 151 -13.43 8.01 7.02
C VAL A 151 -14.71 7.53 7.69
N LEU A 152 -15.21 6.39 7.23
CA LEU A 152 -16.32 5.67 7.83
C LEU A 152 -15.74 4.61 8.76
N VAL A 153 -16.06 4.71 10.03
CA VAL A 153 -15.44 3.87 11.07
C VAL A 153 -16.54 3.12 11.84
N PRO A 154 -16.63 1.80 11.63
CA PRO A 154 -17.48 0.93 12.44
C PRO A 154 -17.00 0.81 13.89
N PRO A 155 -17.79 0.25 14.81
CA PRO A 155 -17.29 -0.25 16.08
C PRO A 155 -16.14 -1.23 15.91
N ILE A 156 -15.21 -1.30 16.87
CA ILE A 156 -13.96 -2.11 16.77
C ILE A 156 -14.23 -3.58 16.43
N GLU A 157 -15.25 -4.19 17.02
CA GLU A 157 -15.58 -5.60 16.75
C GLU A 157 -16.02 -5.80 15.30
N GLU A 158 -16.82 -4.89 14.77
CA GLU A 158 -17.26 -4.93 13.37
C GLU A 158 -16.08 -4.67 12.40
N GLN A 159 -15.12 -3.81 12.78
CA GLN A 159 -13.87 -3.66 12.03
C GLN A 159 -13.09 -4.98 11.92
N ARG A 160 -13.00 -5.75 13.02
CA ARG A 160 -12.34 -7.07 13.03
C ARG A 160 -13.03 -8.06 12.09
N GLU A 161 -14.35 -8.12 12.16
CA GLU A 161 -15.16 -8.99 11.28
C GLU A 161 -14.95 -8.63 9.80
N ILE A 162 -14.96 -7.33 9.48
CA ILE A 162 -14.72 -6.83 8.11
C ILE A 162 -13.31 -7.18 7.63
N ILE A 163 -12.28 -6.97 8.48
CA ILE A 163 -10.89 -7.31 8.16
C ILE A 163 -10.75 -8.81 7.88
N GLU A 164 -11.30 -9.65 8.75
CA GLU A 164 -11.23 -11.11 8.58
C GLU A 164 -11.92 -11.56 7.29
N ALA A 165 -13.14 -11.08 7.04
CA ALA A 165 -13.90 -11.41 5.84
C ALA A 165 -13.18 -10.92 4.56
N ALA A 166 -12.61 -9.72 4.57
CA ALA A 166 -11.85 -9.17 3.45
C ALA A 166 -10.58 -9.99 3.19
N ASN A 167 -9.78 -10.26 4.23
CA ASN A 167 -8.54 -11.02 4.10
C ASN A 167 -8.79 -12.42 3.53
N LYS A 168 -9.81 -13.12 4.02
CA LYS A 168 -10.18 -14.46 3.50
C LYS A 168 -10.53 -14.43 2.02
N LYS A 169 -11.29 -13.42 1.58
CA LYS A 169 -11.64 -13.25 0.15
C LYS A 169 -10.43 -12.88 -0.69
N CYS A 170 -9.60 -11.94 -0.20
CA CYS A 170 -8.38 -11.53 -0.90
C CYS A 170 -7.39 -12.68 -1.05
N GLU A 171 -7.21 -13.52 -0.01
CA GLU A 171 -6.35 -14.69 -0.08
C GLU A 171 -6.81 -15.68 -1.18
N SER A 172 -8.10 -15.94 -1.25
CA SER A 172 -8.67 -16.80 -2.30
C SER A 172 -8.41 -16.22 -3.71
N ILE A 173 -8.57 -14.92 -3.89
CA ILE A 173 -8.30 -14.23 -5.17
C ILE A 173 -6.81 -14.30 -5.51
N ASN A 174 -5.94 -14.03 -4.53
CA ASN A 174 -4.49 -14.04 -4.72
C ASN A 174 -3.98 -15.46 -5.09
N ASN A 175 -4.57 -16.51 -4.52
CA ASN A 175 -4.25 -17.89 -4.88
C ASN A 175 -4.63 -18.16 -6.35
N LEU A 176 -5.84 -17.79 -6.76
CA LEU A 176 -6.30 -17.95 -8.13
C LEU A 176 -5.44 -17.13 -9.12
N GLN A 177 -5.05 -15.92 -8.76
CA GLN A 177 -4.14 -15.12 -9.59
C GLN A 177 -2.77 -15.77 -9.77
N ARG A 178 -2.22 -16.39 -8.71
CA ARG A 178 -0.95 -17.13 -8.80
C ARG A 178 -1.06 -18.34 -9.75
N GLU A 179 -2.14 -19.11 -9.63
CA GLU A 179 -2.40 -20.24 -10.53
C GLU A 179 -2.53 -19.79 -11.98
N LEU A 180 -3.28 -18.72 -12.25
CA LEU A 180 -3.43 -18.18 -13.60
C LEU A 180 -2.11 -17.67 -14.18
N LYS A 181 -1.27 -16.99 -13.38
CA LYS A 181 0.06 -16.55 -13.82
C LYS A 181 0.94 -17.73 -14.22
N ALA A 182 0.97 -18.79 -13.40
CA ALA A 182 1.72 -20.01 -13.72
C ALA A 182 1.24 -20.65 -15.03
N GLN A 183 -0.08 -20.76 -15.25
CA GLN A 183 -0.64 -21.26 -16.50
C GLN A 183 -0.25 -20.41 -17.71
N ILE A 184 -0.25 -19.08 -17.58
CA ILE A 184 0.19 -18.19 -18.66
C ILE A 184 1.67 -18.42 -18.99
N GLU A 185 2.54 -18.56 -17.99
CA GLU A 185 3.96 -18.87 -18.22
C GLU A 185 4.14 -20.22 -18.95
N ASP A 186 3.40 -21.24 -18.59
CA ASP A 186 3.46 -22.55 -19.26
C ASP A 186 2.94 -22.48 -20.70
N LEU A 187 1.90 -21.70 -20.98
CA LEU A 187 1.43 -21.45 -22.33
C LEU A 187 2.48 -20.70 -23.18
N TYR A 188 3.22 -19.76 -22.61
CA TYR A 188 4.33 -19.12 -23.33
C TYR A 188 5.43 -20.13 -23.68
N LYS A 189 5.85 -20.99 -22.75
CA LYS A 189 6.83 -22.06 -23.00
C LYS A 189 6.36 -23.02 -24.08
N TYR A 190 5.08 -23.43 -24.01
CA TYR A 190 4.49 -24.32 -25.03
C TYR A 190 4.48 -23.65 -26.41
N ARG A 191 4.10 -22.37 -26.50
CA ARG A 191 4.14 -21.60 -27.75
C ARG A 191 5.56 -21.56 -28.34
N GLU A 192 6.58 -21.30 -27.48
CA GLU A 192 7.99 -21.30 -27.92
C GLU A 192 8.42 -22.68 -28.44
N ALA A 193 8.02 -23.74 -27.76
CA ALA A 193 8.32 -25.10 -28.17
C ALA A 193 7.72 -25.41 -29.56
N ILE A 194 6.43 -25.12 -29.79
CA ILE A 194 5.77 -25.31 -31.08
C ILE A 194 6.47 -24.52 -32.20
N ILE A 195 6.82 -23.26 -31.95
CA ILE A 195 7.53 -22.42 -32.92
C ILE A 195 8.87 -23.06 -33.28
N SER A 196 9.63 -23.52 -32.26
CA SER A 196 10.93 -24.17 -32.45
C SER A 196 10.80 -25.44 -33.28
N GLU A 197 9.84 -26.32 -32.97
CA GLU A 197 9.60 -27.55 -33.67
C GLU A 197 9.17 -27.31 -35.13
N ALA A 198 8.33 -26.31 -35.38
CA ALA A 198 7.88 -25.93 -36.70
C ALA A 198 9.03 -25.40 -37.58
N VAL A 199 9.85 -24.47 -37.05
CA VAL A 199 10.96 -23.85 -37.82
C VAL A 199 12.13 -24.79 -38.04
N THR A 200 12.29 -25.80 -37.16
CA THR A 200 13.35 -26.83 -37.32
C THR A 200 12.88 -28.05 -38.13
N GLY A 201 11.62 -28.07 -38.59
CA GLY A 201 11.06 -29.14 -39.39
C GLY A 201 10.75 -30.43 -38.62
N GLN A 202 10.61 -30.33 -37.30
CA GLN A 202 10.24 -31.47 -36.46
C GLN A 202 8.74 -31.75 -36.49
N ILE A 203 7.93 -30.75 -36.86
CA ILE A 203 6.50 -30.93 -37.19
C ILE A 203 6.22 -30.43 -38.60
N ASP A 204 5.37 -31.19 -39.32
CA ASP A 204 4.91 -30.80 -40.65
C ASP A 204 3.73 -29.84 -40.56
N CYS A 205 3.92 -28.60 -40.95
CA CYS A 205 2.90 -27.53 -40.91
C CYS A 205 2.22 -27.32 -42.28
N ARG A 206 2.27 -28.28 -43.19
CA ARG A 206 1.80 -28.17 -44.60
C ARG A 206 0.38 -28.73 -44.81
N GLU A 207 -0.48 -28.71 -43.78
CA GLU A 207 -1.92 -28.97 -43.93
C GLU A 207 -2.71 -27.66 -44.01
#